data_8b393f7bed8a847f16ee240a5395233e
#
_entry.id   8b393f7bed8a847f16ee240a5395233e
#
_cell.length_a   1.000
_cell.length_b   1.000
_cell.length_c   1.000
_cell.angle_alpha   90.00
_cell.angle_beta   90.00
_cell.angle_gamma   90.00
#
_symmetry.space_group_name_H-M   'P 1'
#
loop_
_entity.id
_entity.type
_entity.pdbx_description
1 polymer ?
#
loop_
_entity_poly.entity_id
_entity_poly.type
_entity_poly.pdbx_seq_one_letter_code
_entity_poly.pdbx_strand_id
1 'polypeptide(L)'
;AGVARRRAFAVQGLLSGVANARAPDTPAAAPSVRRRVAALLYEGVLLFGVVFFAGLAFSLATQQRNGLVHHNLLAAWIALVVGAYFVWFWTHGGQTLPMKTWRLRLESSSGRPLSAGHALVRYALGWLWFLPPLALHPLLGLSVPVTLALTAAWIAAWAGAARLHAGRQFPHDRIARTRVVAIPR
;
A
#
# COMPACT_ATOMS: atom_id res chain seq x y z
N ALA A 1 5.24 -18.04 59.88
CA ALA A 1 6.08 -17.47 58.82
C ALA A 1 5.70 -17.90 57.39
N GLY A 2 5.09 -19.08 57.20
CA GLY A 2 4.75 -19.63 55.83
C GLY A 2 3.57 -18.96 55.14
N VAL A 3 2.55 -18.51 55.86
CA VAL A 3 1.30 -17.96 55.28
C VAL A 3 1.53 -16.57 54.69
N ALA A 4 2.37 -15.74 55.35
CA ALA A 4 2.71 -14.41 54.85
C ALA A 4 3.50 -14.45 53.52
N ARG A 5 4.44 -15.42 53.39
CA ARG A 5 5.18 -15.62 52.15
C ARG A 5 4.30 -16.04 50.99
N ARG A 6 3.33 -16.95 51.19
CA ARG A 6 2.40 -17.39 50.15
C ARG A 6 1.49 -16.28 49.66
N ARG A 7 1.05 -15.38 50.58
CA ARG A 7 0.24 -14.19 50.18
C ARG A 7 1.07 -13.17 49.39
N ALA A 8 2.33 -12.97 49.71
CA ALA A 8 3.21 -12.07 48.94
C ALA A 8 3.44 -12.57 47.52
N PHE A 9 3.67 -13.88 47.32
CA PHE A 9 3.81 -14.49 45.99
C PHE A 9 2.52 -14.41 45.17
N ALA A 10 1.36 -14.61 45.80
CA ALA A 10 0.07 -14.51 45.10
C ALA A 10 -0.24 -13.06 44.64
N VAL A 11 0.05 -12.08 45.48
CA VAL A 11 -0.11 -10.66 45.15
C VAL A 11 0.88 -10.23 44.05
N GLN A 12 2.11 -10.70 44.08
CA GLN A 12 3.11 -10.42 43.06
C GLN A 12 2.78 -11.06 41.72
N GLY A 13 2.21 -12.29 41.71
CA GLY A 13 1.67 -12.95 40.53
C GLY A 13 0.45 -12.23 39.94
N LEU A 14 -0.43 -11.71 40.79
CA LEU A 14 -1.57 -10.88 40.35
C LEU A 14 -1.11 -9.54 39.75
N LEU A 15 -0.15 -8.87 40.40
CA LEU A 15 0.40 -7.59 39.91
C LEU A 15 1.17 -7.76 38.58
N SER A 16 1.93 -8.86 38.41
CA SER A 16 2.59 -9.18 37.15
C SER A 16 1.58 -9.59 36.05
N GLY A 17 0.49 -10.24 36.41
CA GLY A 17 -0.63 -10.56 35.49
C GLY A 17 -1.36 -9.30 35.01
N VAL A 18 -1.57 -8.33 35.88
CA VAL A 18 -2.19 -7.03 35.54
C VAL A 18 -1.22 -6.13 34.75
N ALA A 19 0.08 -6.17 35.07
CA ALA A 19 1.10 -5.43 34.32
C ALA A 19 1.32 -6.00 32.90
N ASN A 20 1.03 -7.29 32.71
CA ASN A 20 1.06 -7.96 31.40
C ASN A 20 -0.31 -7.95 30.70
N ALA A 21 -1.36 -7.39 31.32
CA ALA A 21 -2.57 -7.01 30.61
C ALA A 21 -2.17 -5.95 29.60
N ARG A 22 -2.03 -6.37 28.34
CA ARG A 22 -1.76 -5.49 27.17
C ARG A 22 -2.53 -4.21 27.35
N ALA A 23 -1.80 -3.09 27.46
CA ALA A 23 -2.43 -1.78 27.33
C ALA A 23 -3.40 -1.85 26.12
N PRO A 24 -4.65 -1.36 26.26
CA PRO A 24 -5.62 -1.44 25.17
C PRO A 24 -4.92 -0.92 23.93
N ASP A 25 -4.92 -1.74 22.84
CA ASP A 25 -4.26 -1.42 21.57
C ASP A 25 -4.66 -0.01 21.17
N THR A 26 -3.83 0.96 21.51
CA THR A 26 -4.04 2.34 21.10
C THR A 26 -4.12 2.30 19.58
N PRO A 27 -5.21 2.73 18.95
CA PRO A 27 -5.36 2.62 17.50
C PRO A 27 -4.10 3.19 16.84
N ALA A 28 -3.37 2.36 16.09
CA ALA A 28 -2.11 2.77 15.49
C ALA A 28 -2.32 4.08 14.73
N ALA A 29 -1.60 5.13 15.12
CA ALA A 29 -1.81 6.47 14.62
C ALA A 29 -1.73 6.52 13.09
N ALA A 30 -2.67 7.21 12.46
CA ALA A 30 -2.65 7.40 11.01
C ALA A 30 -1.35 8.15 10.61
N PRO A 31 -0.54 7.62 9.69
CA PRO A 31 0.70 8.27 9.28
C PRO A 31 0.43 9.60 8.59
N SER A 32 1.36 10.55 8.74
CA SER A 32 1.24 11.84 8.04
C SER A 32 1.22 11.65 6.51
N VAL A 33 0.52 12.53 5.82
CA VAL A 33 0.44 12.51 4.34
C VAL A 33 1.85 12.59 3.73
N ARG A 34 2.74 13.41 4.31
CA ARG A 34 4.14 13.53 3.84
C ARG A 34 4.87 12.19 3.84
N ARG A 35 4.75 11.39 4.90
CA ARG A 35 5.38 10.06 4.98
C ARG A 35 4.83 9.10 3.93
N ARG A 36 3.53 9.17 3.65
CA ARG A 36 2.89 8.34 2.61
C ARG A 36 3.36 8.74 1.22
N VAL A 37 3.41 10.04 0.93
CA VAL A 37 3.89 10.56 -0.37
C VAL A 37 5.36 10.19 -0.56
N ALA A 38 6.21 10.36 0.46
CA ALA A 38 7.61 9.96 0.38
C ALA A 38 7.77 8.45 0.11
N ALA A 39 6.97 7.61 0.78
CA ALA A 39 6.97 6.18 0.52
C ALA A 39 6.51 5.85 -0.91
N LEU A 40 5.48 6.53 -1.43
CA LEU A 40 5.01 6.37 -2.81
C LEU A 40 6.05 6.80 -3.84
N LEU A 41 6.77 7.91 -3.61
CA LEU A 41 7.85 8.35 -4.51
C LEU A 41 8.98 7.32 -4.55
N TYR A 42 9.38 6.80 -3.38
CA TYR A 42 10.40 5.76 -3.32
C TYR A 42 9.90 4.44 -3.95
N GLU A 43 8.62 4.09 -3.76
CA GLU A 43 7.99 2.96 -4.45
C GLU A 43 8.09 3.12 -5.98
N GLY A 44 7.81 4.33 -6.49
CA GLY A 44 7.94 4.64 -7.92
C GLY A 44 9.36 4.39 -8.47
N VAL A 45 10.39 4.76 -7.70
CA VAL A 45 11.79 4.50 -8.09
C VAL A 45 12.09 2.99 -8.13
N LEU A 46 11.63 2.22 -7.14
CA LEU A 46 11.81 0.76 -7.14
C LEU A 46 11.00 0.09 -8.26
N LEU A 47 9.77 0.53 -8.47
CA LEU A 47 8.92 0.01 -9.53
C LEU A 47 9.48 0.30 -10.92
N PHE A 48 10.20 1.41 -11.10
CA PHE A 48 10.92 1.66 -12.36
C PHE A 48 11.87 0.50 -12.68
N GLY A 49 12.67 0.04 -11.69
CA GLY A 49 13.53 -1.12 -11.87
C GLY A 49 12.75 -2.40 -12.17
N VAL A 50 11.67 -2.66 -11.42
CA VAL A 50 10.82 -3.85 -11.64
C VAL A 50 10.22 -3.85 -13.05
N VAL A 51 9.68 -2.72 -13.49
CA VAL A 51 9.08 -2.56 -14.84
C VAL A 51 10.15 -2.68 -15.93
N PHE A 52 11.33 -2.10 -15.72
CA PHE A 52 12.45 -2.20 -16.65
C PHE A 52 12.86 -3.66 -16.87
N PHE A 53 13.09 -4.41 -15.80
CA PHE A 53 13.49 -5.82 -15.92
C PHE A 53 12.36 -6.70 -16.43
N ALA A 54 11.11 -6.43 -16.06
CA ALA A 54 9.95 -7.14 -16.60
C ALA A 54 9.79 -6.89 -18.10
N GLY A 55 9.95 -5.65 -18.55
CA GLY A 55 9.92 -5.29 -19.98
C GLY A 55 11.06 -5.92 -20.77
N LEU A 56 12.27 -5.92 -20.19
CA LEU A 56 13.44 -6.58 -20.79
C LEU A 56 13.19 -8.09 -20.94
N ALA A 57 12.71 -8.76 -19.89
CA ALA A 57 12.40 -10.19 -19.94
C ALA A 57 11.34 -10.51 -21.00
N PHE A 58 10.29 -9.69 -21.09
CA PHE A 58 9.28 -9.83 -22.12
C PHE A 58 9.86 -9.67 -23.54
N SER A 59 10.67 -8.63 -23.75
CA SER A 59 11.29 -8.35 -25.04
C SER A 59 12.23 -9.46 -25.50
N LEU A 60 13.00 -10.03 -24.57
CA LEU A 60 13.88 -11.17 -24.85
C LEU A 60 13.08 -12.44 -25.17
N ALA A 61 12.02 -12.72 -24.40
CA ALA A 61 11.19 -13.91 -24.59
C ALA A 61 10.40 -13.87 -25.90
N THR A 62 9.94 -12.68 -26.30
CA THR A 62 9.17 -12.50 -27.54
C THR A 62 10.02 -12.09 -28.74
N GLN A 63 11.34 -11.94 -28.56
CA GLN A 63 12.30 -11.44 -29.55
C GLN A 63 11.86 -10.11 -30.20
N GLN A 64 11.19 -9.30 -29.44
CA GLN A 64 10.58 -8.06 -29.88
C GLN A 64 11.60 -6.94 -29.93
N ARG A 65 11.81 -6.34 -31.11
CA ARG A 65 12.78 -5.24 -31.29
C ARG A 65 12.18 -3.85 -31.06
N ASN A 66 10.87 -3.74 -31.06
CA ASN A 66 10.19 -2.49 -30.69
C ASN A 66 8.96 -2.77 -29.84
N GLY A 67 8.68 -1.92 -28.85
CA GLY A 67 7.58 -2.09 -27.90
C GLY A 67 6.17 -1.83 -28.46
N LEU A 68 6.03 -1.52 -29.76
CA LEU A 68 4.75 -1.20 -30.39
C LEU A 68 4.02 -2.43 -30.89
N VAL A 69 4.74 -3.51 -31.19
CA VAL A 69 4.19 -4.77 -31.75
C VAL A 69 3.50 -5.47 -30.63
N HIS A 70 3.03 -5.78 -29.86
CA HIS A 70 2.34 -6.46 -28.76
C HIS A 70 2.19 -5.58 -27.50
N HIS A 71 1.99 -4.27 -27.68
CA HIS A 71 1.90 -3.31 -26.57
C HIS A 71 0.85 -3.71 -25.52
N ASN A 72 -0.30 -4.25 -25.92
CA ASN A 72 -1.34 -4.71 -24.99
C ASN A 72 -0.86 -5.90 -24.16
N LEU A 73 -0.13 -6.85 -24.77
CA LEU A 73 0.41 -8.02 -24.09
C LEU A 73 1.52 -7.61 -23.11
N LEU A 74 2.39 -6.69 -23.55
CA LEU A 74 3.41 -6.10 -22.67
C LEU A 74 2.78 -5.37 -21.48
N ALA A 75 1.74 -4.56 -21.71
CA ALA A 75 1.03 -3.86 -20.64
C ALA A 75 0.39 -4.84 -19.65
N ALA A 76 -0.26 -5.90 -20.15
CA ALA A 76 -0.85 -6.95 -19.30
C ALA A 76 0.23 -7.68 -18.49
N TRP A 77 1.37 -7.99 -19.11
CA TRP A 77 2.51 -8.61 -18.45
C TRP A 77 3.07 -7.73 -17.32
N ILE A 78 3.31 -6.45 -17.61
CA ILE A 78 3.80 -5.49 -16.61
C ILE A 78 2.78 -5.35 -15.47
N ALA A 79 1.49 -5.23 -15.77
CA ALA A 79 0.45 -5.17 -14.75
C ALA A 79 0.44 -6.42 -13.86
N LEU A 80 0.64 -7.60 -14.43
CA LEU A 80 0.73 -8.86 -13.70
C LEU A 80 1.96 -8.89 -12.78
N VAL A 81 3.14 -8.51 -13.29
CA VAL A 81 4.39 -8.51 -12.50
C VAL A 81 4.31 -7.51 -11.34
N VAL A 82 3.82 -6.29 -11.60
CA VAL A 82 3.62 -5.26 -10.57
C VAL A 82 2.54 -5.71 -9.57
N GLY A 83 1.48 -6.34 -10.03
CA GLY A 83 0.45 -6.93 -9.18
C GLY A 83 1.00 -8.01 -8.27
N ALA A 84 1.79 -8.95 -8.81
CA ALA A 84 2.44 -9.99 -8.04
C ALA A 84 3.40 -9.41 -6.98
N TYR A 85 4.17 -8.38 -7.34
CA TYR A 85 5.02 -7.65 -6.40
C TYR A 85 4.23 -7.10 -5.22
N PHE A 86 3.17 -6.32 -5.46
CA PHE A 86 2.39 -5.73 -4.38
C PHE A 86 1.65 -6.77 -3.55
N VAL A 87 0.98 -7.74 -4.20
CA VAL A 87 0.25 -8.79 -3.49
C VAL A 87 1.18 -9.59 -2.60
N TRP A 88 2.36 -9.96 -3.11
CA TRP A 88 3.36 -10.67 -2.33
C TRP A 88 3.77 -9.89 -1.07
N PHE A 89 4.23 -8.66 -1.22
CA PHE A 89 4.71 -7.87 -0.09
C PHE A 89 3.61 -7.53 0.92
N TRP A 90 2.39 -7.25 0.45
CA TRP A 90 1.29 -6.93 1.34
C TRP A 90 0.76 -8.14 2.11
N THR A 91 0.82 -9.34 1.56
CA THR A 91 0.42 -10.57 2.25
C THR A 91 1.52 -11.14 3.15
N HIS A 92 2.81 -10.92 2.82
CA HIS A 92 3.96 -11.42 3.58
C HIS A 92 4.60 -10.36 4.49
N GLY A 93 3.79 -9.70 5.29
CA GLY A 93 4.27 -8.73 6.28
C GLY A 93 3.62 -7.35 6.20
N GLY A 94 2.78 -7.11 5.19
CA GLY A 94 2.05 -5.86 5.05
C GLY A 94 2.93 -4.66 4.65
N GLN A 95 4.15 -4.89 4.16
CA GLN A 95 5.11 -3.82 3.91
C GLN A 95 5.94 -4.09 2.65
N THR A 96 5.96 -3.13 1.73
CA THR A 96 6.99 -3.04 0.69
C THR A 96 8.31 -2.50 1.29
N LEU A 97 9.39 -2.54 0.53
CA LEU A 97 10.68 -1.97 0.96
C LEU A 97 10.57 -0.48 1.34
N PRO A 98 9.96 0.39 0.52
CA PRO A 98 9.70 1.78 0.91
C PRO A 98 8.86 1.90 2.17
N MET A 99 7.82 1.08 2.30
CA MET A 99 6.99 1.09 3.50
C MET A 99 7.78 0.73 4.77
N LYS A 100 8.75 -0.20 4.69
CA LYS A 100 9.67 -0.52 5.80
C LYS A 100 10.53 0.69 6.16
N THR A 101 11.13 1.35 5.18
CA THR A 101 11.97 2.55 5.39
C THR A 101 11.19 3.66 6.08
N TRP A 102 9.92 3.88 5.69
CA TRP A 102 9.07 4.91 6.27
C TRP A 102 8.23 4.42 7.45
N ARG A 103 8.47 3.17 7.92
CA ARG A 103 7.74 2.55 9.05
C ARG A 103 6.23 2.60 8.87
N LEU A 104 5.79 2.24 7.69
CA LEU A 104 4.39 2.11 7.32
C LEU A 104 4.05 0.63 7.22
N ARG A 105 2.84 0.25 7.61
CA ARG A 105 2.30 -1.10 7.41
C ARG A 105 0.90 -1.01 6.86
N LEU A 106 0.60 -1.92 5.97
CA LEU A 106 -0.74 -2.15 5.45
C LEU A 106 -1.41 -3.27 6.25
N GLU A 107 -2.61 -3.00 6.74
CA GLU A 107 -3.43 -3.94 7.49
C GLU A 107 -4.86 -3.92 6.97
N SER A 108 -5.60 -4.97 7.26
CA SER A 108 -7.05 -4.95 7.13
C SER A 108 -7.66 -3.90 8.08
N SER A 109 -8.84 -3.38 7.76
CA SER A 109 -9.58 -2.47 8.66
C SER A 109 -9.81 -3.08 10.05
N SER A 110 -9.84 -4.42 10.16
CA SER A 110 -9.93 -5.16 11.42
C SER A 110 -8.58 -5.34 12.15
N GLY A 111 -7.47 -4.77 11.66
CA GLY A 111 -6.14 -4.90 12.26
C GLY A 111 -5.42 -6.23 11.97
N ARG A 112 -6.04 -7.12 11.18
CA ARG A 112 -5.45 -8.42 10.82
C ARG A 112 -4.53 -8.29 9.60
N PRO A 113 -3.59 -9.25 9.38
CA PRO A 113 -2.82 -9.34 8.15
C PRO A 113 -3.74 -9.39 6.92
N LEU A 114 -3.25 -8.88 5.81
CA LEU A 114 -4.02 -8.83 4.56
C LEU A 114 -4.10 -10.21 3.91
N SER A 115 -5.30 -10.63 3.51
CA SER A 115 -5.47 -11.78 2.64
C SER A 115 -5.12 -11.43 1.18
N ALA A 116 -4.76 -12.42 0.37
CA ALA A 116 -4.45 -12.24 -1.04
C ALA A 116 -5.61 -11.58 -1.83
N GLY A 117 -6.86 -11.94 -1.51
CA GLY A 117 -8.04 -11.33 -2.14
C GLY A 117 -8.15 -9.82 -1.86
N HIS A 118 -7.96 -9.40 -0.59
CA HIS A 118 -7.96 -7.99 -0.25
C HIS A 118 -6.79 -7.22 -0.87
N ALA A 119 -5.60 -7.86 -0.94
CA ALA A 119 -4.44 -7.28 -1.59
C ALA A 119 -4.67 -7.08 -3.10
N LEU A 120 -5.28 -8.06 -3.77
CA LEU A 120 -5.61 -7.98 -5.19
C LEU A 120 -6.66 -6.89 -5.47
N VAL A 121 -7.74 -6.84 -4.70
CA VAL A 121 -8.76 -5.77 -4.80
C VAL A 121 -8.13 -4.40 -4.58
N ARG A 122 -7.26 -4.26 -3.57
CA ARG A 122 -6.53 -3.02 -3.34
C ARG A 122 -5.63 -2.63 -4.52
N TYR A 123 -4.91 -3.59 -5.09
CA TYR A 123 -4.09 -3.36 -6.27
C TYR A 123 -4.94 -2.87 -7.46
N ALA A 124 -6.04 -3.55 -7.74
CA ALA A 124 -6.96 -3.15 -8.81
C ALA A 124 -7.53 -1.74 -8.58
N LEU A 125 -7.95 -1.43 -7.36
CA LEU A 125 -8.43 -0.10 -7.00
C LEU A 125 -7.33 0.98 -7.04
N GLY A 126 -6.06 0.59 -6.87
CA GLY A 126 -4.91 1.48 -7.02
C GLY A 126 -4.80 2.06 -8.44
N TRP A 127 -5.26 1.36 -9.46
CA TRP A 127 -5.28 1.85 -10.83
C TRP A 127 -6.23 3.05 -11.05
N LEU A 128 -7.20 3.27 -10.16
CA LEU A 128 -8.07 4.46 -10.18
C LEU A 128 -7.31 5.77 -10.03
N TRP A 129 -6.06 5.74 -9.59
CA TRP A 129 -5.21 6.93 -9.57
C TRP A 129 -4.80 7.42 -10.95
N PHE A 130 -4.75 6.54 -11.93
CA PHE A 130 -4.16 6.82 -13.23
C PHE A 130 -5.13 6.55 -14.38
N LEU A 131 -5.89 5.46 -14.33
CA LEU A 131 -6.72 5.01 -15.44
C LEU A 131 -7.78 6.04 -15.87
N PRO A 132 -8.55 6.71 -14.98
CA PRO A 132 -9.60 7.62 -15.43
C PRO A 132 -9.09 8.74 -16.33
N PRO A 133 -8.08 9.54 -15.94
CA PRO A 133 -7.58 10.61 -16.81
C PRO A 133 -6.85 10.07 -18.04
N LEU A 134 -6.14 8.93 -17.94
CA LEU A 134 -5.45 8.33 -19.08
C LEU A 134 -6.44 7.76 -20.12
N ALA A 135 -7.57 7.21 -19.68
CA ALA A 135 -8.62 6.72 -20.57
C ALA A 135 -9.31 7.86 -21.35
N LEU A 136 -9.37 9.06 -20.78
CA LEU A 136 -9.92 10.23 -21.47
C LEU A 136 -9.04 10.70 -22.66
N HIS A 137 -7.75 10.40 -22.63
CA HIS A 137 -6.82 10.78 -23.71
C HIS A 137 -7.28 10.31 -25.10
N PRO A 138 -7.47 9.00 -25.34
CA PRO A 138 -7.95 8.52 -26.64
C PRO A 138 -9.44 8.80 -26.88
N LEU A 139 -10.26 8.83 -25.83
CA LEU A 139 -11.71 9.04 -25.96
C LEU A 139 -12.06 10.46 -26.42
N LEU A 140 -11.32 11.46 -25.97
CA LEU A 140 -11.57 12.89 -26.24
C LEU A 140 -10.52 13.49 -27.18
N GLY A 141 -9.57 12.72 -27.69
CA GLY A 141 -8.50 13.21 -28.56
C GLY A 141 -7.63 14.27 -27.87
N LEU A 142 -7.40 14.17 -26.55
CA LEU A 142 -6.67 15.16 -25.80
C LEU A 142 -5.19 15.20 -26.18
N SER A 143 -4.58 16.37 -26.14
CA SER A 143 -3.13 16.47 -26.30
C SER A 143 -2.41 15.93 -25.06
N VAL A 144 -1.16 15.48 -25.22
CA VAL A 144 -0.34 14.96 -24.13
C VAL A 144 -0.21 15.95 -22.95
N PRO A 145 0.08 17.24 -23.15
CA PRO A 145 0.14 18.20 -22.04
C PRO A 145 -1.18 18.31 -21.25
N VAL A 146 -2.32 18.31 -21.93
CA VAL A 146 -3.65 18.36 -21.31
C VAL A 146 -3.89 17.07 -20.50
N THR A 147 -3.56 15.91 -21.03
CA THR A 147 -3.68 14.64 -20.33
C THR A 147 -2.83 14.62 -19.06
N LEU A 148 -1.59 15.09 -19.13
CA LEU A 148 -0.70 15.18 -17.97
C LEU A 148 -1.25 16.15 -16.91
N ALA A 149 -1.77 17.32 -17.32
CA ALA A 149 -2.39 18.28 -16.42
C ALA A 149 -3.63 17.70 -15.72
N LEU A 150 -4.51 17.04 -16.48
CA LEU A 150 -5.68 16.36 -15.92
C LEU A 150 -5.29 15.22 -14.96
N THR A 151 -4.26 14.45 -15.30
CA THR A 151 -3.75 13.39 -14.42
C THR A 151 -3.20 13.97 -13.11
N ALA A 152 -2.43 15.06 -13.19
CA ALA A 152 -1.91 15.74 -12.00
C ALA A 152 -3.03 16.33 -11.14
N ALA A 153 -4.04 16.97 -11.76
CA ALA A 153 -5.21 17.50 -11.06
C ALA A 153 -6.02 16.39 -10.39
N TRP A 154 -6.22 15.27 -11.09
CA TRP A 154 -6.92 14.09 -10.55
C TRP A 154 -6.18 13.50 -9.34
N ILE A 155 -4.86 13.32 -9.43
CA ILE A 155 -4.02 12.83 -8.32
C ILE A 155 -4.11 13.79 -7.13
N ALA A 156 -4.04 15.10 -7.38
CA ALA A 156 -4.16 16.13 -6.34
C ALA A 156 -5.54 16.09 -5.66
N ALA A 157 -6.63 15.97 -6.42
CA ALA A 157 -7.98 15.82 -5.90
C ALA A 157 -8.14 14.55 -5.06
N TRP A 158 -7.60 13.43 -5.54
CA TRP A 158 -7.61 12.15 -4.82
C TRP A 158 -6.81 12.21 -3.51
N ALA A 159 -5.62 12.83 -3.54
CA ALA A 159 -4.82 13.06 -2.35
C ALA A 159 -5.48 14.05 -1.37
N GLY A 160 -6.19 15.07 -1.90
CA GLY A 160 -6.98 16.02 -1.11
C GLY A 160 -8.14 15.34 -0.40
N ALA A 161 -8.85 14.44 -1.06
CA ALA A 161 -9.95 13.68 -0.49
C ALA A 161 -9.54 12.88 0.76
N ALA A 162 -8.29 12.43 0.83
CA ALA A 162 -7.77 11.75 2.01
C ALA A 162 -7.69 12.67 3.25
N ARG A 163 -7.56 13.99 3.07
CA ARG A 163 -7.47 14.96 4.17
C ARG A 163 -8.84 15.28 4.78
N LEU A 164 -9.91 15.14 4.00
CA LEU A 164 -11.29 15.45 4.42
C LEU A 164 -11.88 14.39 5.36
N HIS A 165 -11.24 13.23 5.50
CA HIS A 165 -11.73 12.14 6.32
C HIS A 165 -10.93 12.02 7.63
N ALA A 166 -11.64 11.79 8.74
CA ALA A 166 -11.06 11.67 10.08
C ALA A 166 -9.92 10.62 10.17
N GLY A 167 -10.02 9.51 9.42
CA GLY A 167 -8.99 8.46 9.37
C GLY A 167 -7.83 8.75 8.42
N ARG A 168 -7.83 9.87 7.69
CA ARG A 168 -6.80 10.24 6.69
C ARG A 168 -6.42 9.12 5.73
N GLN A 169 -7.36 8.18 5.46
CA GLN A 169 -7.15 7.09 4.52
C GLN A 169 -7.57 7.52 3.11
N PHE A 170 -6.88 7.00 2.09
CA PHE A 170 -7.27 7.25 0.71
C PHE A 170 -8.59 6.53 0.37
N PRO A 171 -9.38 7.03 -0.59
CA PRO A 171 -10.65 6.41 -0.97
C PRO A 171 -10.52 4.92 -1.34
N HIS A 172 -9.49 4.54 -2.08
CA HIS A 172 -9.24 3.14 -2.46
C HIS A 172 -8.90 2.24 -1.25
N ASP A 173 -8.25 2.78 -0.21
CA ASP A 173 -7.97 2.06 1.04
C ASP A 173 -9.30 1.68 1.74
N ARG A 174 -10.25 2.61 1.77
CA ARG A 174 -11.56 2.41 2.39
C ARG A 174 -12.40 1.38 1.64
N ILE A 175 -12.45 1.49 0.30
CA ILE A 175 -13.20 0.54 -0.54
C ILE A 175 -12.60 -0.86 -0.39
N ALA A 176 -11.27 -0.98 -0.37
CA ALA A 176 -10.57 -2.25 -0.15
C ALA A 176 -10.62 -2.74 1.30
N ARG A 177 -11.27 -2.01 2.24
CA ARG A 177 -11.28 -2.32 3.67
C ARG A 177 -9.88 -2.52 4.25
N THR A 178 -8.96 -1.66 3.84
CA THR A 178 -7.56 -1.67 4.28
C THR A 178 -7.19 -0.35 4.93
N ARG A 179 -6.15 -0.34 5.74
CA ARG A 179 -5.62 0.88 6.35
C ARG A 179 -4.09 0.86 6.36
N VAL A 180 -3.50 2.01 6.12
CA VAL A 180 -2.07 2.21 6.32
C VAL A 180 -1.85 2.79 7.70
N VAL A 181 -1.04 2.12 8.50
CA VAL A 181 -0.72 2.50 9.88
C VAL A 181 0.76 2.84 10.01
N ALA A 182 1.10 3.69 10.99
CA ALA A 182 2.48 3.96 11.36
C ALA A 182 2.94 2.95 12.41
N ILE A 183 4.12 2.37 12.23
CA ILE A 183 4.76 1.52 13.24
C ILE A 183 5.49 2.45 14.22
N PRO A 184 5.26 2.31 15.53
CA PRO A 184 5.99 3.07 16.54
C PRO A 184 7.50 2.78 16.52
N ARG A 185 8.28 3.69 17.12
CA ARG A 185 9.74 3.51 17.30
C ARG A 185 10.01 2.50 18.40
#